data_3f40a0548affb9334110c416fc9cc3ec
#
_entry.id   3f40a0548affb9334110c416fc9cc3ec
#
_cell.length_a   1.000
_cell.length_b   1.000
_cell.length_c   1.000
_cell.angle_alpha   90.00
_cell.angle_beta   90.00
_cell.angle_gamma   90.00
#
_symmetry.space_group_name_H-M   'P 1'
#
loop_
_entity.id
_entity.type
_entity.pdbx_description
1 polymer ?
#
loop_
_entity_poly.entity_id
_entity_poly.type
_entity_poly.pdbx_seq_one_letter_code
_entity_poly.pdbx_strand_id
1 'polypeptide(L)'
;MAIPTKDYLVKIDQFLTHWPLVNTSLGSPLVLTGNYAVATLTSDRAALATQITAVEALLNAVEGAIADRDTKRAAIKERMRQFNQVVRGFFPGSIYQNMLPAIPTFTGAPGLWLKAMSDMNNIWTQINAITPIPMGAPIPLTLVGGYTLATFTTDQAA
;
A
#
# COMPACT_ATOMS: atom_id res chain seq x y z
N MET A 1 -3.13 -11.31 -14.39
CA MET A 1 -2.85 -11.96 -15.69
C MET A 1 -1.34 -11.95 -15.87
N ALA A 2 -0.65 -13.08 -15.69
CA ALA A 2 0.80 -13.16 -15.88
C ALA A 2 1.11 -13.01 -17.37
N ILE A 3 1.83 -11.96 -17.75
CA ILE A 3 2.31 -11.79 -19.10
C ILE A 3 3.38 -12.88 -19.33
N PRO A 4 3.31 -13.69 -20.37
CA PRO A 4 4.30 -14.76 -20.62
C PRO A 4 5.61 -14.16 -21.17
N THR A 5 6.20 -13.22 -20.44
CA THR A 5 7.41 -12.48 -20.85
C THR A 5 8.67 -13.33 -20.82
N LYS A 6 8.71 -14.35 -19.95
CA LYS A 6 9.86 -15.28 -19.90
C LYS A 6 10.00 -16.11 -21.17
N ASP A 7 8.90 -16.44 -21.85
CA ASP A 7 8.93 -17.22 -23.07
C ASP A 7 9.58 -16.45 -24.25
N TYR A 8 9.43 -15.14 -24.29
CA TYR A 8 10.06 -14.30 -25.32
C TYR A 8 11.59 -14.25 -25.14
N LEU A 9 12.11 -14.11 -23.94
CA LEU A 9 13.54 -14.11 -23.70
C LEU A 9 14.16 -15.46 -24.08
N VAL A 10 13.52 -16.57 -23.74
CA VAL A 10 13.97 -17.92 -24.12
C VAL A 10 14.03 -18.07 -25.66
N LYS A 11 13.01 -17.61 -26.38
CA LYS A 11 13.01 -17.63 -27.84
C LYS A 11 14.10 -16.76 -28.45
N ILE A 12 14.31 -15.55 -27.92
CA ILE A 12 15.40 -14.68 -28.34
C ILE A 12 16.75 -15.35 -28.11
N ASP A 13 16.95 -15.98 -26.95
CA ASP A 13 18.18 -16.71 -26.64
C ASP A 13 18.42 -17.88 -27.60
N GLN A 14 17.36 -18.58 -28.03
CA GLN A 14 17.45 -19.59 -29.09
C GLN A 14 17.90 -18.99 -30.42
N PHE A 15 17.35 -17.84 -30.82
CA PHE A 15 17.80 -17.12 -32.00
C PHE A 15 19.27 -16.70 -31.91
N LEU A 16 19.68 -16.15 -30.79
CA LEU A 16 21.07 -15.75 -30.53
C LEU A 16 22.03 -16.92 -30.57
N THR A 17 21.59 -18.11 -30.19
CA THR A 17 22.39 -19.35 -30.29
C THR A 17 22.53 -19.83 -31.75
N HIS A 18 21.48 -19.72 -32.57
CA HIS A 18 21.49 -20.19 -33.93
C HIS A 18 22.11 -19.20 -34.93
N TRP A 19 22.04 -17.91 -34.68
CA TRP A 19 22.54 -16.87 -35.57
C TRP A 19 24.04 -17.02 -35.95
N PRO A 20 24.98 -17.29 -35.02
CA PRO A 20 26.36 -17.55 -35.36
C PRO A 20 26.55 -18.81 -36.26
N LEU A 21 25.74 -19.84 -36.07
CA LEU A 21 25.79 -21.04 -36.92
C LEU A 21 25.37 -20.73 -38.34
N VAL A 22 24.36 -19.91 -38.53
CA VAL A 22 23.94 -19.41 -39.87
C VAL A 22 25.04 -18.57 -40.50
N ASN A 23 25.67 -17.65 -39.74
CA ASN A 23 26.81 -16.86 -40.24
C ASN A 23 27.95 -17.75 -40.76
N THR A 24 28.25 -18.79 -39.99
CA THR A 24 29.30 -19.76 -40.38
C THR A 24 28.92 -20.48 -41.67
N SER A 25 27.69 -20.90 -41.83
CA SER A 25 27.18 -21.61 -43.01
C SER A 25 27.15 -20.70 -44.26
N LEU A 26 26.86 -19.40 -44.07
CA LEU A 26 26.84 -18.41 -45.15
C LEU A 26 28.24 -17.90 -45.52
N GLY A 27 29.27 -18.14 -44.72
CA GLY A 27 30.59 -17.57 -44.90
C GLY A 27 30.65 -16.05 -44.75
N SER A 28 29.58 -15.43 -44.28
CA SER A 28 29.46 -13.98 -44.10
C SER A 28 28.45 -13.65 -42.98
N PRO A 29 28.58 -12.50 -42.28
CA PRO A 29 27.59 -12.08 -41.30
C PRO A 29 26.21 -11.87 -41.90
N LEU A 30 25.21 -12.54 -41.36
CA LEU A 30 23.81 -12.31 -41.70
C LEU A 30 23.38 -10.96 -41.10
N VAL A 31 22.86 -10.10 -41.95
CA VAL A 31 22.25 -8.82 -41.57
C VAL A 31 20.82 -8.77 -42.13
N LEU A 32 19.85 -8.52 -41.30
CA LEU A 32 18.45 -8.40 -41.73
C LEU A 32 18.16 -6.97 -42.21
N THR A 33 16.97 -6.79 -42.80
CA THR A 33 16.50 -5.49 -43.29
C THR A 33 16.66 -4.40 -42.22
N GLY A 34 17.16 -3.22 -42.63
CA GLY A 34 17.42 -2.11 -41.71
C GLY A 34 18.74 -2.22 -40.93
N ASN A 35 19.70 -2.98 -41.46
CA ASN A 35 21.00 -3.22 -40.79
C ASN A 35 20.90 -3.93 -39.44
N TYR A 36 19.86 -4.73 -39.27
CA TYR A 36 19.63 -5.45 -38.00
C TYR A 36 20.54 -6.67 -37.92
N ALA A 37 21.51 -6.63 -37.01
CA ALA A 37 22.53 -7.66 -36.81
C ALA A 37 22.38 -8.36 -35.46
N VAL A 38 23.12 -9.44 -35.24
CA VAL A 38 23.10 -10.20 -33.99
C VAL A 38 23.44 -9.31 -32.75
N ALA A 39 24.33 -8.34 -32.94
CA ALA A 39 24.68 -7.38 -31.86
C ALA A 39 23.48 -6.52 -31.44
N THR A 40 22.67 -6.10 -32.42
CA THR A 40 21.44 -5.34 -32.13
C THR A 40 20.43 -6.21 -31.38
N LEU A 41 20.22 -7.47 -31.82
CA LEU A 41 19.34 -8.41 -31.13
C LEU A 41 19.81 -8.68 -29.68
N THR A 42 21.13 -8.79 -29.48
CA THR A 42 21.72 -8.95 -28.13
C THR A 42 21.40 -7.75 -27.21
N SER A 43 21.55 -6.54 -27.77
CA SER A 43 21.23 -5.29 -27.04
C SER A 43 19.74 -5.19 -26.71
N ASP A 44 18.88 -5.47 -27.69
CA ASP A 44 17.42 -5.42 -27.48
C ASP A 44 16.96 -6.46 -26.45
N ARG A 45 17.56 -7.65 -26.49
CA ARG A 45 17.31 -8.69 -25.49
C ARG A 45 17.69 -8.23 -24.07
N ALA A 46 18.84 -7.58 -23.92
CA ALA A 46 19.29 -7.05 -22.64
C ALA A 46 18.36 -5.92 -22.15
N ALA A 47 17.96 -5.02 -23.06
CA ALA A 47 17.00 -3.95 -22.74
C ALA A 47 15.66 -4.51 -22.29
N LEU A 48 15.13 -5.52 -23.00
CA LEU A 48 13.88 -6.20 -22.65
C LEU A 48 13.98 -6.87 -21.28
N ALA A 49 15.07 -7.57 -20.98
CA ALA A 49 15.29 -8.19 -19.66
C ALA A 49 15.29 -7.16 -18.54
N THR A 50 15.95 -6.01 -18.76
CA THR A 50 15.96 -4.89 -17.79
C THR A 50 14.55 -4.35 -17.55
N GLN A 51 13.78 -4.15 -18.61
CA GLN A 51 12.39 -3.66 -18.48
C GLN A 51 11.49 -4.65 -17.75
N ILE A 52 11.62 -5.95 -18.01
CA ILE A 52 10.87 -6.99 -17.30
C ILE A 52 11.18 -6.94 -15.80
N THR A 53 12.46 -6.89 -15.45
CA THR A 53 12.88 -6.78 -14.02
C THR A 53 12.32 -5.51 -13.36
N ALA A 54 12.32 -4.38 -14.08
CA ALA A 54 11.76 -3.14 -13.56
C ALA A 54 10.25 -3.24 -13.32
N VAL A 55 9.50 -3.87 -14.22
CA VAL A 55 8.05 -4.11 -14.04
C VAL A 55 7.79 -5.04 -12.86
N GLU A 56 8.55 -6.13 -12.71
CA GLU A 56 8.42 -7.04 -11.58
C GLU A 56 8.70 -6.32 -10.24
N ALA A 57 9.72 -5.46 -10.19
CA ALA A 57 10.00 -4.65 -9.01
C ALA A 57 8.87 -3.68 -8.65
N LEU A 58 8.26 -3.03 -9.66
CA LEU A 58 7.11 -2.15 -9.45
C LEU A 58 5.87 -2.90 -8.96
N LEU A 59 5.60 -4.09 -9.50
CA LEU A 59 4.50 -4.93 -9.04
C LEU A 59 4.68 -5.33 -7.58
N ASN A 60 5.87 -5.78 -7.18
CA ASN A 60 6.18 -6.11 -5.80
C ASN A 60 6.05 -4.89 -4.86
N ALA A 61 6.46 -3.70 -5.32
CA ALA A 61 6.29 -2.47 -4.56
C ALA A 61 4.81 -2.11 -4.35
N VAL A 62 3.96 -2.29 -5.37
CA VAL A 62 2.51 -2.09 -5.26
C VAL A 62 1.89 -3.09 -4.28
N GLU A 63 2.25 -4.36 -4.36
CA GLU A 63 1.76 -5.38 -3.42
C GLU A 63 2.17 -5.06 -1.98
N GLY A 64 3.42 -4.64 -1.76
CA GLY A 64 3.91 -4.17 -0.45
C GLY A 64 3.09 -2.98 0.07
N ALA A 65 2.87 -1.96 -0.76
CA ALA A 65 2.08 -0.78 -0.39
C ALA A 65 0.61 -1.13 -0.04
N ILE A 66 0.02 -2.11 -0.74
CA ILE A 66 -1.32 -2.62 -0.43
C ILE A 66 -1.33 -3.29 0.94
N ALA A 67 -0.35 -4.15 1.23
CA ALA A 67 -0.23 -4.85 2.51
C ALA A 67 -0.04 -3.87 3.68
N ASP A 68 0.80 -2.85 3.51
CA ASP A 68 1.00 -1.78 4.49
C ASP A 68 -0.27 -0.99 4.76
N ARG A 69 -0.98 -0.59 3.72
CA ARG A 69 -2.28 0.08 3.84
C ARG A 69 -3.27 -0.76 4.64
N ASP A 70 -3.34 -2.05 4.34
CA ASP A 70 -4.30 -2.95 4.98
C ASP A 70 -3.95 -3.18 6.45
N THR A 71 -2.67 -3.24 6.79
CA THR A 71 -2.17 -3.30 8.17
C THR A 71 -2.53 -2.02 8.94
N LYS A 72 -2.29 -0.84 8.35
CA LYS A 72 -2.66 0.45 8.96
C LYS A 72 -4.16 0.57 9.17
N ARG A 73 -4.97 0.15 8.20
CA ARG A 73 -6.45 0.14 8.34
C ARG A 73 -6.92 -0.77 9.48
N ALA A 74 -6.34 -1.95 9.62
CA ALA A 74 -6.67 -2.86 10.72
C ALA A 74 -6.34 -2.26 12.08
N ALA A 75 -5.17 -1.65 12.23
CA ALA A 75 -4.74 -0.98 13.45
C ALA A 75 -5.68 0.19 13.80
N ILE A 76 -5.98 1.07 12.85
CA ILE A 76 -6.90 2.21 13.06
C ILE A 76 -8.30 1.72 13.45
N LYS A 77 -8.81 0.70 12.77
CA LYS A 77 -10.11 0.11 13.09
C LYS A 77 -10.18 -0.37 14.54
N GLU A 78 -9.12 -0.98 15.02
CA GLU A 78 -9.04 -1.43 16.42
C GLU A 78 -9.02 -0.23 17.38
N ARG A 79 -8.26 0.84 17.08
CA ARG A 79 -8.25 2.07 17.87
C ARG A 79 -9.62 2.75 17.92
N MET A 80 -10.34 2.78 16.80
CA MET A 80 -11.71 3.30 16.75
C MET A 80 -12.68 2.49 17.62
N ARG A 81 -12.54 1.15 17.62
CA ARG A 81 -13.34 0.28 18.50
C ARG A 81 -13.08 0.56 19.98
N GLN A 82 -11.80 0.62 20.37
CA GLN A 82 -11.38 0.94 21.73
C GLN A 82 -11.91 2.31 22.16
N PHE A 83 -11.77 3.32 21.31
CA PHE A 83 -12.29 4.66 21.57
C PHE A 83 -13.81 4.64 21.78
N ASN A 84 -14.56 4.01 20.87
CA ASN A 84 -16.02 3.88 21.00
C ASN A 84 -16.42 3.17 22.29
N GLN A 85 -15.69 2.13 22.72
CA GLN A 85 -15.96 1.41 23.97
C GLN A 85 -15.68 2.29 25.18
N VAL A 86 -14.57 3.01 25.20
CA VAL A 86 -14.18 3.91 26.28
C VAL A 86 -15.19 5.06 26.43
N VAL A 87 -15.58 5.70 25.31
CA VAL A 87 -16.59 6.77 25.35
C VAL A 87 -17.94 6.26 25.84
N ARG A 88 -18.38 5.08 25.40
CA ARG A 88 -19.63 4.51 25.90
C ARG A 88 -19.58 4.11 27.37
N GLY A 89 -18.41 3.69 27.86
CA GLY A 89 -18.23 3.30 29.25
C GLY A 89 -18.18 4.48 30.23
N PHE A 90 -17.47 5.53 29.88
CA PHE A 90 -17.28 6.68 30.78
C PHE A 90 -18.26 7.83 30.57
N PHE A 91 -18.89 7.92 29.38
CA PHE A 91 -19.80 9.02 29.03
C PHE A 91 -21.16 8.50 28.54
N PRO A 92 -21.83 7.59 29.28
CA PRO A 92 -23.10 7.02 28.85
C PRO A 92 -24.19 8.11 28.77
N GLY A 93 -24.98 8.09 27.68
CA GLY A 93 -26.06 9.05 27.44
C GLY A 93 -25.58 10.49 27.09
N SER A 94 -24.27 10.71 26.94
CA SER A 94 -23.73 12.02 26.57
C SER A 94 -23.85 12.31 25.06
N ILE A 95 -23.68 13.59 24.71
CA ILE A 95 -23.59 14.02 23.32
C ILE A 95 -22.42 13.31 22.60
N TYR A 96 -21.33 13.03 23.30
CA TYR A 96 -20.15 12.35 22.74
C TYR A 96 -20.47 10.94 22.27
N GLN A 97 -21.32 10.22 23.01
CA GLN A 97 -21.77 8.88 22.62
C GLN A 97 -22.58 8.93 21.30
N ASN A 98 -23.40 9.96 21.12
CA ASN A 98 -24.22 10.12 19.92
C ASN A 98 -23.40 10.59 18.70
N MET A 99 -22.26 11.21 18.94
CA MET A 99 -21.35 11.69 17.88
C MET A 99 -20.34 10.64 17.44
N LEU A 100 -20.27 9.47 18.08
CA LEU A 100 -19.27 8.45 17.77
C LEU A 100 -19.27 8.10 16.28
N PRO A 101 -18.09 8.08 15.63
CA PRO A 101 -18.01 7.78 14.22
C PRO A 101 -18.37 6.32 13.94
N ALA A 102 -19.07 6.10 12.84
CA ALA A 102 -19.25 4.76 12.31
C ALA A 102 -17.90 4.21 11.85
N ILE A 103 -17.59 2.97 12.24
CA ILE A 103 -16.35 2.31 11.85
C ILE A 103 -16.50 1.85 10.39
N PRO A 104 -15.66 2.34 9.46
CA PRO A 104 -15.76 1.96 8.06
C PRO A 104 -15.53 0.46 7.84
N THR A 105 -16.12 -0.08 6.78
CA THR A 105 -15.81 -1.44 6.33
C THR A 105 -14.39 -1.48 5.78
N PHE A 106 -13.74 -2.65 5.82
CA PHE A 106 -12.35 -2.79 5.38
C PHE A 106 -12.16 -2.35 3.91
N THR A 107 -13.15 -2.62 3.07
CA THR A 107 -13.19 -2.25 1.65
C THR A 107 -13.73 -0.84 1.39
N GLY A 108 -14.03 -0.08 2.45
CA GLY A 108 -14.56 1.28 2.33
C GLY A 108 -13.62 2.23 1.60
N ALA A 109 -14.20 3.20 0.89
CA ALA A 109 -13.44 4.22 0.19
C ALA A 109 -12.51 4.99 1.15
N PRO A 110 -11.31 5.41 0.70
CA PRO A 110 -10.36 6.14 1.55
C PRO A 110 -10.96 7.37 2.25
N GLY A 111 -11.83 8.12 1.57
CA GLY A 111 -12.50 9.28 2.15
C GLY A 111 -13.38 8.97 3.36
N LEU A 112 -13.99 7.78 3.43
CA LEU A 112 -14.76 7.35 4.59
C LEU A 112 -13.87 7.10 5.81
N TRP A 113 -12.70 6.54 5.60
CA TRP A 113 -11.70 6.33 6.65
C TRP A 113 -11.18 7.66 7.18
N LEU A 114 -10.78 8.57 6.30
CA LEU A 114 -10.30 9.91 6.69
C LEU A 114 -11.36 10.69 7.45
N LYS A 115 -12.62 10.64 6.99
CA LYS A 115 -13.72 11.29 7.71
C LYS A 115 -13.91 10.70 9.11
N ALA A 116 -13.96 9.37 9.23
CA ALA A 116 -14.16 8.73 10.52
C ALA A 116 -13.01 9.02 11.51
N MET A 117 -11.76 9.07 11.01
CA MET A 117 -10.60 9.46 11.80
C MET A 117 -10.69 10.92 12.23
N SER A 118 -11.09 11.84 11.35
CA SER A 118 -11.29 13.24 11.68
C SER A 118 -12.38 13.44 12.73
N ASP A 119 -13.51 12.75 12.58
CA ASP A 119 -14.60 12.79 13.55
C ASP A 119 -14.13 12.28 14.94
N MET A 120 -13.40 11.17 14.97
CA MET A 120 -12.82 10.63 16.23
C MET A 120 -11.84 11.61 16.86
N ASN A 121 -10.95 12.23 16.08
CA ASN A 121 -9.99 13.24 16.59
C ASN A 121 -10.72 14.41 17.23
N ASN A 122 -11.75 14.95 16.56
CA ASN A 122 -12.55 16.05 17.06
C ASN A 122 -13.26 15.71 18.37
N ILE A 123 -13.88 14.54 18.46
CA ILE A 123 -14.56 14.09 19.71
C ILE A 123 -13.55 13.89 20.82
N TRP A 124 -12.42 13.27 20.54
CA TRP A 124 -11.37 13.03 21.53
C TRP A 124 -10.79 14.34 22.09
N THR A 125 -10.57 15.31 21.21
CA THR A 125 -10.14 16.67 21.62
C THR A 125 -11.17 17.33 22.53
N GLN A 126 -12.45 17.26 22.21
CA GLN A 126 -13.53 17.81 23.04
C GLN A 126 -13.61 17.11 24.40
N ILE A 127 -13.50 15.78 24.44
CA ILE A 127 -13.50 15.02 25.69
C ILE A 127 -12.34 15.43 26.58
N ASN A 128 -11.13 15.58 26.02
CA ASN A 128 -9.96 15.99 26.78
C ASN A 128 -10.05 17.44 27.34
N ALA A 129 -10.94 18.25 26.77
CA ALA A 129 -11.18 19.62 27.19
C ALA A 129 -12.35 19.77 28.24
N ILE A 130 -12.99 18.65 28.64
CA ILE A 130 -14.13 18.69 29.56
C ILE A 130 -13.72 19.26 30.92
N THR A 131 -14.47 20.24 31.38
CA THR A 131 -14.32 20.84 32.73
C THR A 131 -15.72 21.13 33.29
N PRO A 132 -16.05 20.67 34.51
CA PRO A 132 -15.27 19.77 35.39
C PRO A 132 -15.17 18.34 34.85
N ILE A 133 -14.10 17.62 35.25
CA ILE A 133 -13.90 16.22 34.85
C ILE A 133 -14.99 15.36 35.52
N PRO A 134 -15.75 14.55 34.76
CA PRO A 134 -16.71 13.58 35.29
C PRO A 134 -16.02 12.59 36.23
N MET A 135 -16.67 12.25 37.36
CA MET A 135 -16.09 11.33 38.34
C MET A 135 -15.75 9.98 37.71
N GLY A 136 -14.48 9.55 37.83
CA GLY A 136 -13.98 8.28 37.28
C GLY A 136 -13.57 8.30 35.82
N ALA A 137 -13.74 9.42 35.10
CA ALA A 137 -13.28 9.51 33.72
C ALA A 137 -11.76 9.75 33.66
N PRO A 138 -10.99 8.94 32.91
CA PRO A 138 -9.54 9.14 32.75
C PRO A 138 -9.28 10.27 31.75
N ILE A 139 -9.17 11.52 32.19
CA ILE A 139 -8.85 12.67 31.35
C ILE A 139 -7.44 13.16 31.68
N PRO A 140 -6.56 13.30 30.68
CA PRO A 140 -6.75 13.05 29.25
C PRO A 140 -7.01 11.58 28.93
N LEU A 141 -7.97 11.36 28.01
CA LEU A 141 -8.40 10.02 27.62
C LEU A 141 -7.25 9.28 26.96
N THR A 142 -7.02 8.03 27.38
CA THR A 142 -6.03 7.13 26.80
C THR A 142 -6.67 5.80 26.47
N LEU A 143 -6.24 5.17 25.37
CA LEU A 143 -6.68 3.84 24.96
C LEU A 143 -5.69 2.77 25.45
N VAL A 144 -6.02 1.52 25.21
CA VAL A 144 -5.20 0.37 25.60
C VAL A 144 -3.75 0.53 25.11
N GLY A 145 -2.81 0.25 26.03
CA GLY A 145 -1.38 0.41 25.75
C GLY A 145 -0.86 1.84 25.84
N GLY A 146 -1.58 2.73 26.52
CA GLY A 146 -1.15 4.12 26.66
C GLY A 146 -1.29 4.97 25.38
N TYR A 147 -2.11 4.51 24.43
CA TYR A 147 -2.32 5.20 23.15
C TYR A 147 -3.11 6.49 23.36
N THR A 148 -2.56 7.62 22.95
CA THR A 148 -3.06 8.97 23.20
C THR A 148 -3.61 9.63 21.95
N LEU A 149 -4.32 10.77 22.13
CA LEU A 149 -4.74 11.63 21.01
C LEU A 149 -3.54 12.07 20.14
N ALA A 150 -2.41 12.42 20.78
CA ALA A 150 -1.21 12.84 20.04
C ALA A 150 -0.67 11.71 19.14
N THR A 151 -0.61 10.46 19.65
CA THR A 151 -0.23 9.29 18.86
C THR A 151 -1.19 9.07 17.70
N PHE A 152 -2.51 9.17 17.97
CA PHE A 152 -3.53 9.03 16.94
C PHE A 152 -3.41 10.08 15.83
N THR A 153 -3.13 11.33 16.18
CA THR A 153 -2.94 12.41 15.19
C THR A 153 -1.71 12.16 14.31
N THR A 154 -0.64 11.59 14.89
CA THR A 154 0.54 11.17 14.11
C THR A 154 0.20 10.03 13.14
N ASP A 155 -0.52 9.02 13.60
CA ASP A 155 -0.94 7.88 12.76
C ASP A 155 -1.91 8.30 11.64
N GLN A 156 -2.72 9.35 11.88
CA GLN A 156 -3.62 9.92 10.87
C GLN A 156 -2.86 10.62 9.74
N ALA A 157 -1.69 11.18 10.02
CA ALA A 157 -0.87 11.91 9.05
C ALA A 157 0.07 11.00 8.24
N ALA A 158 0.28 9.75 8.68
CA ALA A 158 1.17 8.77 8.07
C ALA A 158 0.47 7.91 7.00
#